data_1f6dc37a3904eb8c0fcfd4e0ef61d3f9
#
_entry.id   1f6dc37a3904eb8c0fcfd4e0ef61d3f9
#
_cell.length_a   1.000
_cell.length_b   1.000
_cell.length_c   1.000
_cell.angle_alpha   90.00
_cell.angle_beta   90.00
_cell.angle_gamma   90.00
#
_symmetry.space_group_name_H-M   'P 1'
#
loop_
_entity.id
_entity.type
_entity.pdbx_description
1 polymer ?
#
loop_
_entity_poly.entity_id
_entity_poly.type
_entity_poly.pdbx_seq_one_letter_code
_entity_poly.pdbx_strand_id
1 'polypeptide(L)'
;MIKAICRMGNPILRKTAQPVTKDYLKTEDFSQLLVDLKDSMNHHGGIGIAAPQIGVSKQIAIIELMGFNRYGQEVNLPLTAFINPKIEYIDLTVQGFWEGCLSVPGLRGFVERAQKVKVTYWDLNGNEQSLEAEGFLATVLQHELDHLFGVLYVDRIKDLTLLSYQEEYNEFVIQKASLD
;
A
#
# COMPACT_ATOMS: atom_id res chain seq x y z
N MET A 1 12.93 14.55 0.77
CA MET A 1 13.79 14.14 1.94
C MET A 1 13.22 12.86 2.56
N ILE A 2 14.10 11.95 2.98
CA ILE A 2 13.68 10.73 3.69
C ILE A 2 13.00 11.12 5.02
N LYS A 3 11.78 10.63 5.24
CA LYS A 3 11.01 10.84 6.48
C LYS A 3 11.02 9.57 7.33
N ALA A 4 10.91 9.76 8.63
CA ALA A 4 10.69 8.65 9.54
C ALA A 4 9.30 8.04 9.29
N ILE A 5 9.22 6.71 9.28
CA ILE A 5 7.94 6.01 9.12
C ILE A 5 7.20 5.97 10.45
N CYS A 6 5.97 6.45 10.46
CA CYS A 6 5.03 6.26 11.55
C CYS A 6 4.73 4.76 11.70
N ARG A 7 4.94 4.21 12.89
CA ARG A 7 4.72 2.79 13.17
C ARG A 7 3.36 2.56 13.80
N MET A 8 2.86 1.34 13.69
CA MET A 8 1.65 0.88 14.40
C MET A 8 1.67 1.31 15.87
N GLY A 9 0.57 1.91 16.34
CA GLY A 9 0.48 2.62 17.61
C GLY A 9 0.48 4.14 17.46
N ASN A 10 1.04 4.68 16.37
CA ASN A 10 0.90 6.12 16.09
C ASN A 10 -0.56 6.42 15.69
N PRO A 11 -1.24 7.38 16.36
CA PRO A 11 -2.67 7.65 16.14
C PRO A 11 -3.01 8.16 14.74
N ILE A 12 -2.04 8.71 13.99
CA ILE A 12 -2.29 9.17 12.61
C ILE A 12 -2.66 8.01 11.68
N LEU A 13 -2.10 6.81 11.94
CA LEU A 13 -2.36 5.60 11.14
C LEU A 13 -3.76 5.01 11.39
N ARG A 14 -4.52 5.56 12.34
CA ARG A 14 -5.87 5.11 12.70
C ARG A 14 -6.95 6.13 12.36
N LYS A 15 -6.57 7.20 11.65
CA LYS A 15 -7.49 8.26 11.22
C LYS A 15 -7.73 8.18 9.72
N THR A 16 -8.96 8.48 9.31
CA THR A 16 -9.22 8.76 7.90
C THR A 16 -8.48 10.04 7.50
N ALA A 17 -7.65 9.94 6.48
CA ALA A 17 -6.90 11.05 5.93
C ALA A 17 -7.83 12.06 5.24
N GLN A 18 -7.42 13.31 5.21
CA GLN A 18 -8.21 14.39 4.61
C GLN A 18 -8.08 14.36 3.07
N PRO A 19 -9.18 14.49 2.33
CA PRO A 19 -9.10 14.69 0.90
C PRO A 19 -8.41 16.00 0.58
N VAL A 20 -7.76 16.07 -0.58
CA VAL A 20 -7.09 17.28 -1.05
C VAL A 20 -7.90 17.98 -2.14
N THR A 21 -7.71 19.30 -2.27
CA THR A 21 -8.32 20.11 -3.35
C THR A 21 -7.40 20.18 -4.56
N LYS A 22 -7.96 20.53 -5.73
CA LYS A 22 -7.15 20.76 -6.94
C LYS A 22 -6.16 21.91 -6.78
N ASP A 23 -6.47 22.89 -5.94
CA ASP A 23 -5.54 24.00 -5.67
C ASP A 23 -4.35 23.55 -4.82
N TYR A 24 -4.55 22.59 -3.91
CA TYR A 24 -3.43 21.99 -3.18
C TYR A 24 -2.42 21.31 -4.13
N LEU A 25 -2.86 20.70 -5.22
CA LEU A 25 -1.98 20.04 -6.19
C LEU A 25 -1.02 21.01 -6.92
N LYS A 26 -1.28 22.34 -6.85
CA LYS A 26 -0.44 23.38 -7.45
C LYS A 26 0.59 23.96 -6.48
N THR A 27 0.59 23.53 -5.23
CA THR A 27 1.46 24.08 -4.18
C THR A 27 2.83 23.41 -4.14
N GLU A 28 3.82 24.14 -3.62
CA GLU A 28 5.14 23.57 -3.31
C GLU A 28 5.06 22.47 -2.27
N ASP A 29 4.14 22.58 -1.29
CA ASP A 29 3.91 21.56 -0.25
C ASP A 29 3.50 20.21 -0.87
N PHE A 30 2.67 20.21 -1.91
CA PHE A 30 2.30 18.99 -2.63
C PHE A 30 3.49 18.39 -3.36
N SER A 31 4.24 19.22 -4.09
CA SER A 31 5.43 18.77 -4.80
C SER A 31 6.47 18.18 -3.86
N GLN A 32 6.70 18.84 -2.72
CA GLN A 32 7.63 18.37 -1.69
C GLN A 32 7.13 17.07 -1.04
N LEU A 33 5.82 16.94 -0.78
CA LEU A 33 5.24 15.73 -0.24
C LEU A 33 5.47 14.52 -1.16
N LEU A 34 5.32 14.68 -2.48
CA LEU A 34 5.59 13.61 -3.44
C LEU A 34 7.06 13.17 -3.43
N VAL A 35 7.99 14.14 -3.36
CA VAL A 35 9.43 13.85 -3.21
C VAL A 35 9.70 13.10 -1.91
N ASP A 36 9.13 13.56 -0.79
CA ASP A 36 9.32 12.94 0.51
C ASP A 36 8.76 11.52 0.56
N LEU A 37 7.59 11.28 -0.06
CA LEU A 37 7.01 9.94 -0.20
C LEU A 37 7.93 9.03 -1.00
N LYS A 38 8.36 9.46 -2.19
CA LYS A 38 9.23 8.67 -3.07
C LYS A 38 10.57 8.34 -2.41
N ASP A 39 11.22 9.34 -1.84
CA ASP A 39 12.50 9.17 -1.15
C ASP A 39 12.36 8.18 0.02
N SER A 40 11.30 8.32 0.82
CA SER A 40 11.05 7.45 1.97
C SER A 40 10.70 6.02 1.53
N MET A 41 9.84 5.84 0.52
CA MET A 41 9.50 4.55 -0.05
C MET A 41 10.75 3.79 -0.50
N ASN A 42 11.57 4.44 -1.31
CA ASN A 42 12.80 3.85 -1.86
C ASN A 42 13.81 3.53 -0.77
N HIS A 43 14.02 4.44 0.19
CA HIS A 43 14.97 4.24 1.29
C HIS A 43 14.61 3.02 2.15
N HIS A 44 13.33 2.80 2.38
CA HIS A 44 12.83 1.69 3.21
C HIS A 44 12.52 0.41 2.40
N GLY A 45 12.77 0.42 1.08
CA GLY A 45 12.56 -0.75 0.22
C GLY A 45 11.09 -1.11 0.03
N GLY A 46 10.19 -0.12 0.10
CA GLY A 46 8.76 -0.29 -0.16
C GLY A 46 8.42 -0.29 -1.64
N ILE A 47 7.28 -0.87 -1.98
CA ILE A 47 6.66 -0.83 -3.31
C ILE A 47 5.49 0.14 -3.38
N GLY A 48 5.06 0.63 -2.22
CA GLY A 48 4.04 1.65 -2.03
C GLY A 48 4.23 2.35 -0.70
N ILE A 49 3.67 3.53 -0.59
CA ILE A 49 3.62 4.31 0.64
C ILE A 49 2.48 5.32 0.59
N ALA A 50 1.78 5.50 1.72
CA ALA A 50 0.73 6.48 1.89
C ALA A 50 1.18 7.67 2.76
N ALA A 51 0.65 8.86 2.52
CA ALA A 51 1.01 10.07 3.24
C ALA A 51 0.86 9.95 4.78
N PRO A 52 -0.15 9.24 5.34
CA PRO A 52 -0.22 9.00 6.78
C PRO A 52 1.00 8.28 7.36
N GLN A 53 1.67 7.44 6.57
CA GLN A 53 2.87 6.71 7.03
C GLN A 53 4.10 7.61 7.24
N ILE A 54 4.11 8.80 6.66
CA ILE A 54 5.14 9.83 6.93
C ILE A 54 4.59 11.02 7.73
N GLY A 55 3.48 10.82 8.43
CA GLY A 55 2.92 11.82 9.35
C GLY A 55 2.04 12.89 8.70
N VAL A 56 1.63 12.71 7.44
CA VAL A 56 0.80 13.68 6.70
C VAL A 56 -0.60 13.10 6.46
N SER A 57 -1.62 13.65 7.13
CA SER A 57 -3.01 13.16 7.03
C SER A 57 -3.71 13.69 5.76
N LYS A 58 -3.25 13.24 4.59
CA LYS A 58 -3.85 13.55 3.28
C LYS A 58 -4.11 12.29 2.48
N GLN A 59 -5.19 12.28 1.69
CA GLN A 59 -5.54 11.14 0.83
C GLN A 59 -4.64 11.08 -0.41
N ILE A 60 -3.38 10.72 -0.19
CA ILE A 60 -2.36 10.55 -1.20
C ILE A 60 -1.57 9.28 -0.89
N ALA A 61 -1.44 8.39 -1.87
CA ALA A 61 -0.54 7.25 -1.84
C ALA A 61 0.24 7.19 -3.16
N ILE A 62 1.45 6.66 -3.12
CA ILE A 62 2.23 6.34 -4.33
C ILE A 62 2.55 4.85 -4.34
N ILE A 63 2.53 4.26 -5.54
CA ILE A 63 2.85 2.84 -5.76
C ILE A 63 3.73 2.74 -6.99
N GLU A 64 4.75 1.88 -6.91
CA GLU A 64 5.62 1.52 -8.03
C GLU A 64 5.87 0.01 -7.99
N LEU A 65 5.46 -0.69 -9.05
CA LEU A 65 5.64 -2.12 -9.19
C LEU A 65 6.17 -2.41 -10.58
N MET A 66 7.41 -2.88 -10.69
CA MET A 66 8.06 -3.16 -11.96
C MET A 66 8.72 -4.54 -11.92
N GLY A 67 8.42 -5.36 -12.94
CA GLY A 67 9.01 -6.68 -13.11
C GLY A 67 8.23 -7.79 -12.42
N PHE A 68 8.92 -8.81 -11.90
CA PHE A 68 8.28 -9.97 -11.29
C PHE A 68 8.13 -9.78 -9.78
N ASN A 69 6.93 -10.05 -9.28
CA ASN A 69 6.70 -10.11 -7.85
C ASN A 69 7.31 -11.39 -7.24
N ARG A 70 7.27 -11.50 -5.90
CA ARG A 70 7.78 -12.69 -5.17
C ARG A 70 7.06 -14.01 -5.50
N TYR A 71 5.94 -13.94 -6.20
CA TYR A 71 5.14 -15.12 -6.62
C TYR A 71 5.34 -15.44 -8.11
N GLY A 72 6.34 -14.82 -8.78
CA GLY A 72 6.65 -15.04 -10.17
C GLY A 72 5.66 -14.44 -11.18
N GLN A 73 4.78 -13.56 -10.74
CA GLN A 73 3.84 -12.85 -11.62
C GLN A 73 4.47 -11.54 -12.09
N GLU A 74 4.40 -11.28 -13.38
CA GLU A 74 4.82 -9.99 -13.93
C GLU A 74 3.80 -8.92 -13.58
N VAL A 75 4.26 -7.83 -12.99
CA VAL A 75 3.45 -6.67 -12.64
C VAL A 75 4.17 -5.41 -13.09
N ASN A 76 3.50 -4.59 -13.88
CA ASN A 76 4.05 -3.36 -14.41
C ASN A 76 3.10 -2.19 -14.10
N LEU A 77 3.34 -1.54 -12.97
CA LEU A 77 2.74 -0.25 -12.62
C LEU A 77 3.89 0.75 -12.40
N PRO A 78 4.13 1.66 -13.34
CA PRO A 78 5.11 2.72 -13.13
C PRO A 78 4.71 3.57 -11.94
N LEU A 79 5.67 4.33 -11.39
CA LEU A 79 5.39 5.20 -10.24
C LEU A 79 4.12 6.02 -10.46
N THR A 80 3.08 5.68 -9.74
CA THR A 80 1.75 6.26 -9.87
C THR A 80 1.30 6.85 -8.55
N ALA A 81 0.80 8.09 -8.59
CA ALA A 81 0.19 8.74 -7.45
C ALA A 81 -1.32 8.56 -7.49
N PHE A 82 -1.88 8.06 -6.41
CA PHE A 82 -3.31 7.89 -6.18
C PHE A 82 -3.79 8.99 -5.24
N ILE A 83 -4.47 10.00 -5.78
CA ILE A 83 -4.94 11.17 -5.05
C ILE A 83 -6.46 11.11 -4.90
N ASN A 84 -6.98 11.27 -3.68
CA ASN A 84 -8.40 11.12 -3.35
C ASN A 84 -9.01 9.82 -3.95
N PRO A 85 -8.37 8.67 -3.78
CA PRO A 85 -8.80 7.45 -4.42
C PRO A 85 -10.11 6.93 -3.85
N LYS A 86 -10.87 6.27 -4.73
CA LYS A 86 -12.05 5.48 -4.38
C LYS A 86 -11.84 4.08 -4.93
N ILE A 87 -12.12 3.08 -4.11
CA ILE A 87 -12.03 1.67 -4.50
C ILE A 87 -13.42 1.08 -4.68
N GLU A 88 -13.60 0.35 -5.77
CA GLU A 88 -14.78 -0.42 -6.09
C GLU A 88 -14.37 -1.89 -6.26
N TYR A 89 -15.08 -2.78 -5.61
CA TYR A 89 -14.80 -4.21 -5.65
C TYR A 89 -15.58 -4.83 -6.82
N ILE A 90 -14.86 -5.31 -7.84
CA ILE A 90 -15.46 -5.90 -9.05
C ILE A 90 -15.71 -7.40 -8.85
N ASP A 91 -14.72 -8.10 -8.28
CA ASP A 91 -14.85 -9.53 -7.94
C ASP A 91 -14.50 -9.71 -6.46
N LEU A 92 -15.50 -10.16 -5.70
CA LEU A 92 -15.37 -10.42 -4.26
C LEU A 92 -14.77 -11.79 -3.95
N THR A 93 -14.47 -12.62 -4.95
CA THR A 93 -13.67 -13.82 -4.76
C THR A 93 -12.38 -13.41 -4.05
N VAL A 94 -12.07 -14.08 -2.95
CA VAL A 94 -10.89 -13.73 -2.17
C VAL A 94 -9.66 -14.47 -2.67
N GLN A 95 -8.54 -13.79 -2.61
CA GLN A 95 -7.20 -14.33 -2.80
C GLN A 95 -6.33 -13.94 -1.62
N GLY A 96 -5.40 -14.81 -1.25
CA GLY A 96 -4.55 -14.60 -0.09
C GLY A 96 -3.10 -14.40 -0.47
N PHE A 97 -2.47 -13.41 0.17
CA PHE A 97 -1.03 -13.16 0.05
C PHE A 97 -0.44 -12.85 1.43
N TRP A 98 0.83 -13.18 1.61
CA TRP A 98 1.59 -12.71 2.76
C TRP A 98 1.97 -11.25 2.55
N GLU A 99 1.50 -10.40 3.44
CA GLU A 99 1.74 -8.97 3.42
C GLU A 99 2.75 -8.56 4.49
N GLY A 100 3.43 -7.45 4.23
CA GLY A 100 4.22 -6.72 5.19
C GLY A 100 4.03 -5.23 4.96
N CYS A 101 4.36 -4.41 5.93
CA CYS A 101 4.14 -2.97 5.88
C CYS A 101 5.31 -2.23 6.53
N LEU A 102 5.72 -1.11 5.94
CA LEU A 102 6.73 -0.23 6.53
C LEU A 102 6.31 0.27 7.92
N SER A 103 5.01 0.44 8.14
CA SER A 103 4.44 0.86 9.42
C SER A 103 4.30 -0.29 10.45
N VAL A 104 4.55 -1.54 10.05
CA VAL A 104 4.54 -2.74 10.91
C VAL A 104 5.81 -3.54 10.65
N PRO A 105 6.99 -2.99 11.01
CA PRO A 105 8.27 -3.59 10.67
C PRO A 105 8.47 -4.93 11.38
N GLY A 106 9.14 -5.85 10.71
CA GLY A 106 9.53 -7.14 11.28
C GLY A 106 8.39 -8.17 11.35
N LEU A 107 7.20 -7.87 10.85
CA LEU A 107 6.07 -8.81 10.84
C LEU A 107 5.59 -9.09 9.41
N ARG A 108 5.07 -10.31 9.22
CA ARG A 108 4.37 -10.77 8.04
C ARG A 108 3.05 -11.40 8.44
N GLY A 109 1.99 -11.15 7.67
CA GLY A 109 0.69 -11.76 7.91
C GLY A 109 0.03 -12.18 6.62
N PHE A 110 -0.68 -13.31 6.65
CA PHE A 110 -1.47 -13.76 5.53
C PHE A 110 -2.81 -13.02 5.53
N VAL A 111 -3.08 -12.32 4.44
CA VAL A 111 -4.29 -11.50 4.30
C VAL A 111 -5.05 -11.93 3.05
N GLU A 112 -6.35 -12.13 3.21
CA GLU A 112 -7.27 -12.38 2.11
C GLU A 112 -7.94 -11.07 1.68
N ARG A 113 -7.87 -10.78 0.38
CA ARG A 113 -8.46 -9.59 -0.24
C ARG A 113 -9.27 -9.93 -1.47
N ALA A 114 -10.13 -9.01 -1.90
CA ALA A 114 -10.86 -9.14 -3.16
C ALA A 114 -9.88 -9.30 -4.33
N GLN A 115 -10.20 -10.24 -5.22
CA GLN A 115 -9.35 -10.61 -6.34
C GLN A 115 -9.25 -9.52 -7.39
N LYS A 116 -10.36 -8.77 -7.61
CA LYS A 116 -10.40 -7.72 -8.63
C LYS A 116 -11.04 -6.46 -8.10
N VAL A 117 -10.36 -5.33 -8.34
CA VAL A 117 -10.81 -4.01 -7.91
C VAL A 117 -10.67 -3.00 -9.04
N LYS A 118 -11.47 -1.94 -8.98
CA LYS A 118 -11.33 -0.73 -9.77
C LYS A 118 -11.05 0.43 -8.83
N VAL A 119 -10.01 1.19 -9.13
CA VAL A 119 -9.65 2.41 -8.38
C VAL A 119 -9.87 3.60 -9.27
N THR A 120 -10.72 4.53 -8.83
CA THR A 120 -10.87 5.86 -9.44
C THR A 120 -10.10 6.86 -8.59
N TYR A 121 -9.26 7.68 -9.19
CA TYR A 121 -8.36 8.61 -8.48
C TYR A 121 -8.03 9.84 -9.32
N TRP A 122 -7.48 10.85 -8.73
CA TRP A 122 -6.89 11.97 -9.46
C TRP A 122 -5.41 11.72 -9.72
N ASP A 123 -4.97 12.07 -10.93
CA ASP A 123 -3.56 12.15 -11.27
C ASP A 123 -2.91 13.43 -10.69
N LEU A 124 -1.63 13.65 -10.97
CA LEU A 124 -0.87 14.80 -10.49
C LEU A 124 -1.42 16.16 -11.00
N ASN A 125 -2.21 16.15 -12.05
CA ASN A 125 -2.85 17.33 -12.64
C ASN A 125 -4.28 17.53 -12.15
N GLY A 126 -4.79 16.63 -11.31
CA GLY A 126 -6.17 16.63 -10.81
C GLY A 126 -7.18 16.14 -11.84
N ASN A 127 -6.75 15.42 -12.87
CA ASN A 127 -7.65 14.73 -13.80
C ASN A 127 -8.06 13.38 -13.22
N GLU A 128 -9.33 13.04 -13.38
CA GLU A 128 -9.84 11.75 -12.96
C GLU A 128 -9.30 10.64 -13.85
N GLN A 129 -8.76 9.61 -13.23
CA GLN A 129 -8.23 8.40 -13.84
C GLN A 129 -8.93 7.18 -13.24
N SER A 130 -8.86 6.07 -13.95
CA SER A 130 -9.39 4.79 -13.49
C SER A 130 -8.42 3.66 -13.83
N LEU A 131 -8.19 2.78 -12.87
CA LEU A 131 -7.34 1.60 -13.00
C LEU A 131 -8.11 0.38 -12.51
N GLU A 132 -8.28 -0.62 -13.37
CA GLU A 132 -8.70 -1.96 -12.97
C GLU A 132 -7.47 -2.80 -12.68
N ALA A 133 -7.51 -3.56 -11.59
CA ALA A 133 -6.42 -4.41 -11.17
C ALA A 133 -6.95 -5.74 -10.62
N GLU A 134 -6.18 -6.79 -10.86
CA GLU A 134 -6.45 -8.13 -10.34
C GLU A 134 -5.18 -8.74 -9.76
N GLY A 135 -5.34 -9.84 -9.01
CA GLY A 135 -4.21 -10.58 -8.45
C GLY A 135 -3.41 -9.76 -7.46
N PHE A 136 -2.09 -9.88 -7.52
CA PHE A 136 -1.18 -9.21 -6.60
C PHE A 136 -1.29 -7.67 -6.66
N LEU A 137 -1.49 -7.09 -7.84
CA LEU A 137 -1.67 -5.64 -7.97
C LEU A 137 -2.93 -5.16 -7.24
N ALA A 138 -4.03 -5.91 -7.33
CA ALA A 138 -5.25 -5.59 -6.58
C ALA A 138 -5.00 -5.63 -5.07
N THR A 139 -4.19 -6.58 -4.60
CA THR A 139 -3.80 -6.67 -3.17
C THR A 139 -3.00 -5.45 -2.74
N VAL A 140 -1.99 -5.05 -3.52
CA VAL A 140 -1.16 -3.87 -3.19
C VAL A 140 -1.98 -2.59 -3.18
N LEU A 141 -2.84 -2.38 -4.18
CA LEU A 141 -3.75 -1.23 -4.19
C LEU A 141 -4.63 -1.18 -2.95
N GLN A 142 -5.26 -2.29 -2.58
CA GLN A 142 -6.08 -2.37 -1.36
C GLN A 142 -5.26 -2.07 -0.10
N HIS A 143 -4.03 -2.57 -0.01
CA HIS A 143 -3.13 -2.34 1.13
C HIS A 143 -2.79 -0.84 1.28
N GLU A 144 -2.33 -0.21 0.22
CA GLU A 144 -1.89 1.19 0.26
C GLU A 144 -3.08 2.16 0.48
N LEU A 145 -4.24 1.85 -0.10
CA LEU A 145 -5.42 2.67 0.08
C LEU A 145 -6.05 2.50 1.47
N ASP A 146 -5.92 1.34 2.09
CA ASP A 146 -6.33 1.12 3.49
C ASP A 146 -5.70 2.13 4.45
N HIS A 147 -4.42 2.49 4.25
CA HIS A 147 -3.73 3.49 5.07
C HIS A 147 -4.42 4.85 5.06
N LEU A 148 -5.10 5.21 3.97
CA LEU A 148 -5.83 6.47 3.86
C LEU A 148 -7.12 6.49 4.69
N PHE A 149 -7.58 5.31 5.10
CA PHE A 149 -8.80 5.13 5.90
C PHE A 149 -8.53 4.57 7.30
N GLY A 150 -7.27 4.63 7.76
CA GLY A 150 -6.88 4.25 9.11
C GLY A 150 -6.82 2.75 9.35
N VAL A 151 -6.71 1.94 8.29
CA VAL A 151 -6.63 0.48 8.35
C VAL A 151 -5.21 0.01 8.06
N LEU A 152 -4.72 -0.95 8.83
CA LEU A 152 -3.45 -1.64 8.61
C LEU A 152 -3.74 -3.09 8.19
N TYR A 153 -2.81 -3.72 7.47
CA TYR A 153 -3.00 -5.10 7.02
C TYR A 153 -3.25 -6.09 8.17
N VAL A 154 -2.68 -5.82 9.35
CA VAL A 154 -2.90 -6.65 10.55
C VAL A 154 -4.36 -6.70 11.00
N ASP A 155 -5.15 -5.65 10.68
CA ASP A 155 -6.57 -5.59 11.01
C ASP A 155 -7.41 -6.54 10.11
N ARG A 156 -6.83 -6.99 9.02
CA ARG A 156 -7.48 -7.88 8.04
C ARG A 156 -7.10 -9.35 8.19
N ILE A 157 -6.17 -9.66 9.08
CA ILE A 157 -5.75 -11.04 9.35
C ILE A 157 -6.92 -11.76 10.03
N LYS A 158 -7.42 -12.81 9.40
CA LYS A 158 -8.53 -13.62 9.95
C LYS A 158 -8.05 -14.69 10.91
N ASP A 159 -6.86 -15.23 10.66
CA ASP A 159 -6.24 -16.27 11.47
C ASP A 159 -4.86 -15.80 11.96
N LEU A 160 -4.78 -15.49 13.24
CA LEU A 160 -3.54 -15.02 13.87
C LEU A 160 -2.42 -16.06 13.92
N THR A 161 -2.71 -17.35 13.66
CA THR A 161 -1.66 -18.36 13.47
C THR A 161 -0.85 -18.13 12.20
N LEU A 162 -1.39 -17.29 11.29
CA LEU A 162 -0.75 -16.84 10.06
C LEU A 162 -0.13 -15.43 10.19
N LEU A 163 0.18 -15.00 11.41
CA LEU A 163 1.00 -13.83 11.72
C LEU A 163 2.35 -14.30 12.23
N SER A 164 3.43 -13.85 11.64
CA SER A 164 4.78 -14.34 11.89
C SER A 164 5.78 -13.21 11.94
N TYR A 165 6.85 -13.38 12.67
CA TYR A 165 8.05 -12.56 12.49
C TYR A 165 8.68 -12.83 11.13
N GLN A 166 9.39 -11.83 10.60
CA GLN A 166 10.00 -11.90 9.26
C GLN A 166 10.99 -13.05 9.13
N GLU A 167 11.75 -13.31 10.19
CA GLU A 167 12.77 -14.37 10.25
C GLU A 167 12.10 -15.74 10.15
N GLU A 168 11.08 -16.01 10.97
CA GLU A 168 10.32 -17.25 10.98
C GLU A 168 9.55 -17.45 9.68
N TYR A 169 9.00 -16.36 9.12
CA TYR A 169 8.36 -16.40 7.81
C TYR A 169 9.34 -16.86 6.72
N ASN A 170 10.55 -16.29 6.72
CA ASN A 170 11.58 -16.66 5.74
C ASN A 170 12.02 -18.12 5.90
N GLU A 171 12.20 -18.58 7.15
CA GLU A 171 12.69 -19.93 7.44
C GLU A 171 11.61 -20.98 7.24
N PHE A 172 10.40 -20.77 7.73
CA PHE A 172 9.38 -21.83 7.84
C PHE A 172 8.24 -21.73 6.82
N VAL A 173 8.06 -20.56 6.16
CA VAL A 173 6.98 -20.39 5.17
C VAL A 173 7.54 -20.41 3.75
N ILE A 174 8.56 -19.55 3.44
CA ILE A 174 9.11 -19.48 2.08
C ILE A 174 9.84 -20.76 1.71
N GLN A 175 10.68 -21.31 2.60
CA GLN A 175 11.47 -22.49 2.29
C GLN A 175 10.61 -23.74 2.07
N LYS A 176 9.48 -23.89 2.77
CA LYS A 176 8.54 -24.99 2.51
C LYS A 176 7.88 -24.90 1.14
N ALA A 177 7.51 -23.69 0.71
CA ALA A 177 6.90 -23.49 -0.62
C ALA A 177 7.87 -23.73 -1.79
N SER A 178 9.18 -23.87 -1.52
CA SER A 178 10.21 -24.17 -2.54
C SER A 178 10.52 -25.67 -2.63
N LEU A 179 9.93 -26.50 -1.77
CA LEU A 179 10.17 -27.96 -1.69
C LEU A 179 8.96 -28.78 -2.18
N ASP A 180 7.83 -28.16 -2.44
CA ASP A 180 6.60 -28.70 -3.03
C ASP A 180 6.46 -28.24 -4.51
#